data_f4da453f562289e1c2feb8670cb433f0
#
_entry.id   f4da453f562289e1c2feb8670cb433f0
#
_cell.length_a   1.000
_cell.length_b   1.000
_cell.length_c   1.000
_cell.angle_alpha   90.00
_cell.angle_beta   90.00
_cell.angle_gamma   90.00
#
_symmetry.space_group_name_H-M   'P 1'
#
loop_
_entity.id
_entity.type
_entity.pdbx_description
1 polymer ?
#
loop_
_entity_poly.entity_id
_entity_poly.type
_entity_poly.pdbx_seq_one_letter_code
_entity_poly.pdbx_strand_id
1 'polypeptide(L)'
;MYEMESYTVAVIGAGHAGVEAALSCARMGCKTVLFTISLDQIANMPCNPSIGGTAKGHLVREIDALGGEMGKAADACFLQSRMLNRGKGPAVHSLRVQADRVRYHNYMKQVCEQTENLYIKQAEVAEILVENGAVCGVVTTLGAKYAVKAAIVATGTYLNGRIHVGTVSYESGPDSALPSRALGKSLQALGLPLRRFKTGTPCRVHSRSIDFDRMEPQDGDAEIVPFSFATPREGLHNTVRCYITYTNAETHRIIRENLNRSPLFTGQISGIGPRYCPSIETKIVRFAEKERHQLFVEPMGMQTEEYYLQGMSSSLPEDVQLAFLRTIRGLEHVEIMRPAYAIEYDCVDPTALRPTLETKQIHGLYGAGQFNGSSGYEEAAAQGIVAGINAALQAQNKPPMILDRASSYIGTLVDDLVTKGCEDPYRMMTSRSEYRLVLRQDNADFRLMPIGYKVGLLPEARYQEMLKKYELVETEKQRLLKTNVAPSDAFNKFLTEHETAPLSTGCKLADLIRRPQLNYALLKPFDEERPDYPLEIGEQVEIQLKYEGYIEKQMAQIARMRKLEEKSLPETVDYTQIRGLRLEAAEKLNAHRPANIGQASRISGVSPADISGLL
;
A
#
# COMPACT_ATOMS: atom_id res chain seq x y z
N MET A 1 -38.55 3.77 4.56
CA MET A 1 -37.71 2.94 3.68
C MET A 1 -38.49 2.57 2.43
N TYR A 2 -37.85 2.51 1.29
CA TYR A 2 -38.43 2.07 0.02
C TYR A 2 -37.42 1.19 -0.72
N GLU A 3 -37.91 0.16 -1.40
CA GLU A 3 -37.09 -0.82 -2.08
C GLU A 3 -36.52 -0.23 -3.39
N MET A 4 -35.25 -0.50 -3.62
CA MET A 4 -34.53 -0.17 -4.84
C MET A 4 -34.06 -1.44 -5.53
N GLU A 5 -33.31 -1.30 -6.61
CA GLU A 5 -32.74 -2.40 -7.38
C GLU A 5 -31.79 -3.25 -6.50
N SER A 6 -31.76 -4.56 -6.74
CA SER A 6 -30.85 -5.47 -6.04
C SER A 6 -29.50 -5.59 -6.73
N TYR A 7 -28.46 -5.80 -5.93
CA TYR A 7 -27.09 -6.04 -6.38
C TYR A 7 -26.53 -7.28 -5.68
N THR A 8 -25.46 -7.83 -6.21
CA THR A 8 -24.75 -8.92 -5.54
C THR A 8 -23.88 -8.38 -4.42
N VAL A 9 -23.12 -7.32 -4.70
CA VAL A 9 -22.17 -6.69 -3.77
C VAL A 9 -22.42 -5.19 -3.68
N ALA A 10 -22.45 -4.66 -2.47
CA ALA A 10 -22.39 -3.22 -2.20
C ALA A 10 -21.01 -2.87 -1.65
N VAL A 11 -20.36 -1.88 -2.26
CA VAL A 11 -19.11 -1.31 -1.77
C VAL A 11 -19.42 0.08 -1.20
N ILE A 12 -19.06 0.31 0.05
CA ILE A 12 -19.38 1.52 0.79
C ILE A 12 -18.14 2.38 0.95
N GLY A 13 -18.07 3.43 0.15
CA GLY A 13 -16.91 4.31 0.05
C GLY A 13 -16.09 4.08 -1.22
N ALA A 14 -15.81 5.15 -1.96
CA ALA A 14 -15.08 5.13 -3.24
C ALA A 14 -13.67 5.72 -3.12
N GLY A 15 -12.99 5.51 -2.00
CA GLY A 15 -11.55 5.72 -1.88
C GLY A 15 -10.76 4.61 -2.57
N HIS A 16 -9.44 4.56 -2.34
CA HIS A 16 -8.57 3.60 -3.02
C HIS A 16 -8.97 2.14 -2.75
N ALA A 17 -9.40 1.82 -1.53
CA ALA A 17 -9.91 0.49 -1.20
C ALA A 17 -11.23 0.17 -1.91
N GLY A 18 -12.19 1.09 -1.86
CA GLY A 18 -13.51 0.88 -2.44
C GLY A 18 -13.47 0.75 -3.95
N VAL A 19 -12.64 1.55 -4.63
CA VAL A 19 -12.47 1.47 -6.10
C VAL A 19 -11.91 0.12 -6.52
N GLU A 20 -10.83 -0.36 -5.88
CA GLU A 20 -10.26 -1.67 -6.22
C GLU A 20 -11.21 -2.83 -5.88
N ALA A 21 -11.93 -2.75 -4.78
CA ALA A 21 -12.94 -3.75 -4.42
C ALA A 21 -14.08 -3.80 -5.43
N ALA A 22 -14.61 -2.65 -5.82
CA ALA A 22 -15.73 -2.55 -6.77
C ALA A 22 -15.34 -3.02 -8.17
N LEU A 23 -14.17 -2.59 -8.67
CA LEU A 23 -13.63 -3.04 -9.96
C LEU A 23 -13.41 -4.55 -9.99
N SER A 24 -12.86 -5.12 -8.90
CA SER A 24 -12.62 -6.57 -8.79
C SER A 24 -13.92 -7.35 -8.84
N CYS A 25 -14.92 -6.98 -8.04
CA CYS A 25 -16.22 -7.64 -8.04
C CYS A 25 -16.90 -7.58 -9.39
N ALA A 26 -16.94 -6.40 -10.02
CA ALA A 26 -17.59 -6.20 -11.31
C ALA A 26 -16.90 -6.96 -12.44
N ARG A 27 -15.57 -6.90 -12.51
CA ARG A 27 -14.75 -7.62 -13.50
C ARG A 27 -14.82 -9.13 -13.36
N MET A 28 -15.08 -9.64 -12.16
CA MET A 28 -15.34 -11.06 -11.90
C MET A 28 -16.80 -11.46 -12.16
N GLY A 29 -17.63 -10.57 -12.70
CA GLY A 29 -18.99 -10.86 -13.14
C GLY A 29 -20.09 -10.62 -12.08
N CYS A 30 -19.79 -10.00 -10.95
CA CYS A 30 -20.78 -9.67 -9.94
C CYS A 30 -21.42 -8.30 -10.20
N LYS A 31 -22.75 -8.24 -10.21
CA LYS A 31 -23.48 -6.96 -10.26
C LYS A 31 -23.21 -6.18 -8.98
N THR A 32 -22.44 -5.10 -9.10
CA THR A 32 -21.83 -4.37 -7.96
C THR A 32 -22.32 -2.93 -7.96
N VAL A 33 -22.71 -2.42 -6.79
CA VAL A 33 -22.95 -0.99 -6.57
C VAL A 33 -21.86 -0.40 -5.70
N LEU A 34 -21.27 0.71 -6.17
CA LEU A 34 -20.30 1.52 -5.45
C LEU A 34 -20.97 2.79 -4.93
N PHE A 35 -21.10 2.89 -3.61
CA PHE A 35 -21.63 4.08 -2.95
C PHE A 35 -20.51 5.04 -2.61
N THR A 36 -20.71 6.30 -2.92
CA THR A 36 -19.81 7.39 -2.53
C THR A 36 -20.62 8.59 -2.01
N ILE A 37 -20.09 9.31 -1.06
CA ILE A 37 -20.68 10.56 -0.57
C ILE A 37 -20.62 11.65 -1.64
N SER A 38 -19.57 11.64 -2.46
CA SER A 38 -19.41 12.57 -3.58
C SER A 38 -18.77 11.89 -4.78
N LEU A 39 -19.41 12.03 -5.95
CA LEU A 39 -18.84 11.57 -7.24
C LEU A 39 -17.54 12.30 -7.60
N ASP A 40 -17.33 13.50 -7.07
CA ASP A 40 -16.15 14.33 -7.33
C ASP A 40 -14.96 13.98 -6.42
N GLN A 41 -15.12 12.95 -5.59
CA GLN A 41 -14.08 12.48 -4.65
C GLN A 41 -13.72 11.00 -4.82
N ILE A 42 -14.12 10.37 -5.91
CA ILE A 42 -13.71 9.00 -6.24
C ILE A 42 -12.19 8.94 -6.34
N ALA A 43 -11.56 8.01 -5.63
CA ALA A 43 -10.11 7.85 -5.55
C ALA A 43 -9.37 9.16 -5.21
N ASN A 44 -9.97 10.00 -4.36
CA ASN A 44 -9.37 11.25 -3.91
C ASN A 44 -8.08 10.99 -3.13
N MET A 45 -7.13 11.90 -3.27
CA MET A 45 -5.87 11.93 -2.54
C MET A 45 -5.84 13.15 -1.60
N PRO A 46 -6.49 13.08 -0.42
CA PRO A 46 -6.60 14.23 0.47
C PRO A 46 -5.29 14.57 1.19
N CYS A 47 -4.34 13.67 1.18
CA CYS A 47 -2.98 13.85 1.66
C CYS A 47 -2.03 14.08 0.48
N ASN A 48 -0.81 13.54 0.49
CA ASN A 48 0.12 13.65 -0.64
C ASN A 48 -0.42 12.93 -1.88
N PRO A 49 -0.51 13.57 -3.05
CA PRO A 49 -0.83 12.91 -4.30
C PRO A 49 0.38 12.12 -4.82
N SER A 50 0.83 11.16 -4.05
CA SER A 50 1.93 10.26 -4.38
C SER A 50 1.52 8.80 -4.25
N ILE A 51 2.07 7.96 -5.12
CA ILE A 51 1.86 6.51 -5.11
C ILE A 51 3.21 5.81 -5.07
N GLY A 52 3.30 4.77 -4.23
CA GLY A 52 4.51 4.01 -4.01
C GLY A 52 5.37 4.58 -2.88
N GLY A 53 6.64 4.28 -2.95
CA GLY A 53 7.61 4.49 -1.86
C GLY A 53 8.07 3.17 -1.28
N THR A 54 8.92 3.22 -0.25
CA THR A 54 9.52 2.01 0.36
C THR A 54 8.44 1.02 0.82
N ALA A 55 8.51 -0.20 0.34
CA ALA A 55 7.53 -1.29 0.46
C ALA A 55 6.18 -1.03 -0.24
N LYS A 56 5.81 0.21 -0.48
CA LYS A 56 4.54 0.57 -1.09
C LYS A 56 4.55 0.35 -2.59
N GLY A 57 5.68 0.58 -3.26
CA GLY A 57 5.87 0.20 -4.66
C GLY A 57 5.66 -1.30 -4.88
N HIS A 58 6.04 -2.13 -3.91
CA HIS A 58 5.77 -3.57 -3.92
C HIS A 58 4.26 -3.84 -3.93
N LEU A 59 3.50 -3.18 -3.06
CA LEU A 59 2.03 -3.34 -3.00
C LEU A 59 1.36 -2.96 -4.32
N VAL A 60 1.75 -1.84 -4.93
CA VAL A 60 1.17 -1.39 -6.21
C VAL A 60 1.43 -2.39 -7.33
N ARG A 61 2.66 -2.91 -7.42
CA ARG A 61 3.03 -3.93 -8.41
C ARG A 61 2.25 -5.24 -8.19
N GLU A 62 2.01 -5.61 -6.95
CA GLU A 62 1.23 -6.78 -6.58
C GLU A 62 -0.26 -6.61 -6.88
N ILE A 63 -0.81 -5.43 -6.64
CA ILE A 63 -2.18 -5.07 -7.02
C ILE A 63 -2.35 -5.19 -8.55
N ASP A 64 -1.41 -4.65 -9.31
CA ASP A 64 -1.42 -4.74 -10.78
C ASP A 64 -1.35 -6.19 -11.27
N ALA A 65 -0.49 -7.00 -10.67
CA ALA A 65 -0.34 -8.42 -11.01
C ALA A 65 -1.61 -9.23 -10.76
N LEU A 66 -2.39 -8.90 -9.73
CA LEU A 66 -3.69 -9.53 -9.49
C LEU A 66 -4.78 -9.09 -10.47
N GLY A 67 -4.60 -7.98 -11.17
CA GLY A 67 -5.57 -7.40 -12.09
C GLY A 67 -6.21 -6.11 -11.61
N GLY A 68 -5.62 -5.44 -10.59
CA GLY A 68 -6.06 -4.14 -10.10
C GLY A 68 -5.69 -2.97 -11.00
N GLU A 69 -6.14 -1.78 -10.67
CA GLU A 69 -6.07 -0.58 -11.52
C GLU A 69 -5.04 0.46 -11.06
N MET A 70 -4.66 0.49 -9.79
CA MET A 70 -3.81 1.55 -9.22
C MET A 70 -2.50 1.77 -9.98
N GLY A 71 -1.84 0.69 -10.43
CA GLY A 71 -0.59 0.79 -11.20
C GLY A 71 -0.78 1.48 -12.54
N LYS A 72 -1.82 1.12 -13.29
CA LYS A 72 -2.16 1.75 -14.57
C LYS A 72 -2.53 3.22 -14.41
N ALA A 73 -3.32 3.53 -13.38
CA ALA A 73 -3.72 4.90 -13.07
C ALA A 73 -2.50 5.76 -12.70
N ALA A 74 -1.59 5.22 -11.91
CA ALA A 74 -0.34 5.90 -11.56
C ALA A 74 0.52 6.17 -12.81
N ASP A 75 0.66 5.21 -13.70
CA ASP A 75 1.41 5.37 -14.95
C ASP A 75 0.78 6.42 -15.89
N ALA A 76 -0.54 6.51 -15.91
CA ALA A 76 -1.26 7.49 -16.73
C ALA A 76 -1.22 8.92 -16.19
N CYS A 77 -1.04 9.08 -14.88
CA CYS A 77 -1.25 10.36 -14.18
C CYS A 77 -0.03 10.87 -13.42
N PHE A 78 1.13 10.22 -13.50
CA PHE A 78 2.32 10.68 -12.78
C PHE A 78 2.90 11.97 -13.36
N LEU A 79 3.50 12.75 -12.48
CA LEU A 79 4.25 13.98 -12.79
C LEU A 79 5.75 13.77 -12.71
N GLN A 80 6.18 12.97 -11.76
CA GLN A 80 7.58 12.60 -11.55
C GLN A 80 7.66 11.15 -11.03
N SER A 81 8.61 10.39 -11.56
CA SER A 81 8.87 9.01 -11.14
C SER A 81 10.31 8.83 -10.65
N ARG A 82 10.46 8.07 -9.58
CA ARG A 82 11.77 7.70 -9.01
C ARG A 82 11.76 6.27 -8.50
N MET A 83 12.86 5.57 -8.74
CA MET A 83 13.16 4.29 -8.07
C MET A 83 13.94 4.58 -6.78
N LEU A 84 13.33 4.33 -5.63
CA LEU A 84 13.97 4.49 -4.33
C LEU A 84 14.87 3.30 -4.00
N ASN A 85 15.86 3.53 -3.16
CA ASN A 85 16.77 2.50 -2.63
C ASN A 85 17.64 1.79 -3.68
N ARG A 86 17.94 2.41 -4.83
CA ARG A 86 18.77 1.80 -5.90
C ARG A 86 20.09 1.26 -5.36
N GLY A 87 20.74 1.94 -4.42
CA GLY A 87 22.01 1.52 -3.82
C GLY A 87 21.92 0.39 -2.79
N LYS A 88 20.71 -0.09 -2.47
CA LYS A 88 20.49 -1.11 -1.42
C LYS A 88 20.13 -2.50 -1.95
N GLY A 89 20.14 -2.67 -3.27
CA GLY A 89 19.82 -3.92 -3.94
C GLY A 89 18.31 -4.15 -4.22
N PRO A 90 18.01 -5.15 -5.08
CA PRO A 90 16.68 -5.34 -5.68
C PRO A 90 15.57 -5.70 -4.68
N ALA A 91 15.92 -6.26 -3.52
CA ALA A 91 14.96 -6.63 -2.48
C ALA A 91 14.15 -5.42 -1.94
N VAL A 92 14.73 -4.24 -1.98
CA VAL A 92 14.14 -3.00 -1.44
C VAL A 92 13.99 -1.88 -2.45
N HIS A 93 14.31 -2.13 -3.74
CA HIS A 93 13.96 -1.20 -4.81
C HIS A 93 12.46 -0.93 -4.78
N SER A 94 12.07 0.32 -4.77
CA SER A 94 10.68 0.71 -4.60
C SER A 94 10.36 1.91 -5.49
N LEU A 95 9.43 1.75 -6.42
CA LEU A 95 8.92 2.83 -7.24
C LEU A 95 8.11 3.82 -6.40
N ARG A 96 8.28 5.09 -6.71
CA ARG A 96 7.47 6.19 -6.18
C ARG A 96 7.19 7.21 -7.28
N VAL A 97 5.95 7.60 -7.43
CA VAL A 97 5.55 8.68 -8.31
C VAL A 97 4.85 9.79 -7.53
N GLN A 98 5.10 11.03 -7.94
CA GLN A 98 4.22 12.15 -7.65
C GLN A 98 3.15 12.17 -8.72
N ALA A 99 1.88 12.13 -8.34
CA ALA A 99 0.75 12.06 -9.25
C ALA A 99 0.02 13.41 -9.36
N ASP A 100 -0.67 13.60 -10.48
CA ASP A 100 -1.64 14.67 -10.65
C ASP A 100 -2.96 14.25 -9.98
N ARG A 101 -3.32 14.92 -8.90
CA ARG A 101 -4.47 14.58 -8.07
C ARG A 101 -5.78 14.55 -8.86
N VAL A 102 -6.01 15.56 -9.67
CA VAL A 102 -7.27 15.70 -10.44
C VAL A 102 -7.32 14.71 -11.59
N ARG A 103 -6.20 14.53 -12.30
CA ARG A 103 -6.13 13.53 -13.38
C ARG A 103 -6.32 12.12 -12.87
N TYR A 104 -5.76 11.79 -11.71
CA TYR A 104 -5.93 10.47 -11.08
C TYR A 104 -7.39 10.21 -10.70
N HIS A 105 -8.05 11.18 -10.08
CA HIS A 105 -9.48 11.11 -9.79
C HIS A 105 -10.30 10.90 -11.07
N ASN A 106 -10.09 11.73 -12.11
CA ASN A 106 -10.80 11.64 -13.37
C ASN A 106 -10.59 10.30 -14.07
N TYR A 107 -9.35 9.80 -14.07
CA TYR A 107 -9.01 8.48 -14.61
C TYR A 107 -9.80 7.38 -13.90
N MET A 108 -9.73 7.31 -12.58
CA MET A 108 -10.40 6.27 -11.80
C MET A 108 -11.93 6.36 -11.89
N LYS A 109 -12.48 7.56 -11.85
CA LYS A 109 -13.92 7.77 -12.05
C LYS A 109 -14.38 7.23 -13.41
N GLN A 110 -13.67 7.57 -14.47
CA GLN A 110 -13.99 7.10 -15.84
C GLN A 110 -13.88 5.58 -15.94
N VAL A 111 -12.84 4.97 -15.38
CA VAL A 111 -12.68 3.50 -15.35
C VAL A 111 -13.86 2.84 -14.63
N CYS A 112 -14.28 3.37 -13.48
CA CYS A 112 -15.44 2.85 -12.75
C CYS A 112 -16.74 3.00 -13.56
N GLU A 113 -16.95 4.14 -14.18
CA GLU A 113 -18.16 4.42 -14.99
C GLU A 113 -18.26 3.53 -16.24
N GLN A 114 -17.11 3.15 -16.83
CA GLN A 114 -17.05 2.33 -18.04
C GLN A 114 -16.97 0.82 -17.77
N THR A 115 -16.77 0.41 -16.53
CA THR A 115 -16.65 -1.01 -16.19
C THR A 115 -18.03 -1.67 -16.19
N GLU A 116 -18.16 -2.74 -16.96
CA GLU A 116 -19.36 -3.57 -16.99
C GLU A 116 -19.68 -4.15 -15.60
N ASN A 117 -20.95 -4.28 -15.26
CA ASN A 117 -21.45 -4.74 -13.96
C ASN A 117 -21.19 -3.80 -12.78
N LEU A 118 -20.56 -2.64 -12.98
CA LEU A 118 -20.33 -1.66 -11.93
C LEU A 118 -21.29 -0.48 -12.06
N TYR A 119 -22.02 -0.21 -10.98
CA TYR A 119 -22.99 0.88 -10.87
C TYR A 119 -22.54 1.82 -9.76
N ILE A 120 -22.44 3.11 -10.08
CA ILE A 120 -21.97 4.12 -9.12
C ILE A 120 -23.15 4.92 -8.63
N LYS A 121 -23.25 5.09 -7.30
CA LYS A 121 -24.34 5.85 -6.68
C LYS A 121 -23.79 6.86 -5.68
N GLN A 122 -24.11 8.13 -5.88
CA GLN A 122 -23.89 9.14 -4.85
C GLN A 122 -24.96 9.01 -3.78
N ALA A 123 -24.60 8.43 -2.67
CA ALA A 123 -25.46 8.27 -1.50
C ALA A 123 -24.60 7.94 -0.26
N GLU A 124 -25.04 8.39 0.90
CA GLU A 124 -24.48 7.95 2.18
C GLU A 124 -25.24 6.70 2.65
N VAL A 125 -24.50 5.61 2.87
CA VAL A 125 -25.04 4.40 3.49
C VAL A 125 -25.13 4.62 5.00
N ALA A 126 -26.34 4.47 5.55
CA ALA A 126 -26.62 4.67 6.98
C ALA A 126 -26.65 3.38 7.77
N GLU A 127 -27.04 2.27 7.14
CA GLU A 127 -27.31 1.00 7.85
C GLU A 127 -26.94 -0.20 6.98
N ILE A 128 -26.41 -1.23 7.61
CA ILE A 128 -26.22 -2.55 7.04
C ILE A 128 -27.25 -3.50 7.66
N LEU A 129 -28.06 -4.13 6.81
CA LEU A 129 -29.08 -5.08 7.23
C LEU A 129 -28.51 -6.49 7.30
N VAL A 130 -28.72 -7.14 8.43
CA VAL A 130 -28.26 -8.51 8.72
C VAL A 130 -29.43 -9.36 9.18
N GLU A 131 -29.61 -10.51 8.54
CA GLU A 131 -30.59 -11.53 8.92
C GLU A 131 -29.88 -12.88 9.07
N ASN A 132 -30.17 -13.59 10.16
CA ASN A 132 -29.57 -14.90 10.43
C ASN A 132 -28.02 -14.91 10.36
N GLY A 133 -27.39 -13.83 10.82
CA GLY A 133 -25.93 -13.70 10.82
C GLY A 133 -25.28 -13.38 9.46
N ALA A 134 -26.07 -13.07 8.44
CA ALA A 134 -25.61 -12.75 7.10
C ALA A 134 -26.13 -11.40 6.60
N VAL A 135 -25.32 -10.69 5.83
CA VAL A 135 -25.74 -9.44 5.15
C VAL A 135 -26.87 -9.74 4.18
N CYS A 136 -27.94 -8.95 4.25
CA CYS A 136 -29.07 -9.04 3.30
C CYS A 136 -29.40 -7.72 2.60
N GLY A 137 -28.86 -6.59 3.04
CA GLY A 137 -29.10 -5.30 2.40
C GLY A 137 -28.33 -4.15 3.03
N VAL A 138 -28.45 -3.00 2.38
CA VAL A 138 -27.96 -1.71 2.86
C VAL A 138 -29.05 -0.65 2.71
N VAL A 139 -29.07 0.33 3.61
CA VAL A 139 -30.03 1.44 3.59
C VAL A 139 -29.27 2.76 3.56
N THR A 140 -29.66 3.65 2.67
CA THR A 140 -29.08 4.99 2.59
C THR A 140 -29.78 5.97 3.55
N THR A 141 -29.13 7.12 3.80
CA THR A 141 -29.72 8.20 4.62
C THR A 141 -31.03 8.75 4.04
N LEU A 142 -31.27 8.59 2.74
CA LEU A 142 -32.51 8.97 2.07
C LEU A 142 -33.61 7.91 2.19
N GLY A 143 -33.35 6.80 2.86
CA GLY A 143 -34.31 5.72 3.06
C GLY A 143 -34.39 4.67 1.94
N ALA A 144 -33.49 4.73 0.96
CA ALA A 144 -33.40 3.74 -0.11
C ALA A 144 -32.77 2.44 0.40
N LYS A 145 -33.46 1.32 0.23
CA LYS A 145 -33.01 -0.01 0.61
C LYS A 145 -32.59 -0.79 -0.63
N TYR A 146 -31.37 -1.32 -0.61
CA TYR A 146 -30.81 -2.16 -1.65
C TYR A 146 -30.55 -3.56 -1.08
N ALA A 147 -31.19 -4.57 -1.66
CA ALA A 147 -30.88 -5.96 -1.33
C ALA A 147 -29.51 -6.35 -1.89
N VAL A 148 -28.63 -6.87 -1.04
CA VAL A 148 -27.28 -7.32 -1.42
C VAL A 148 -26.92 -8.60 -0.67
N LYS A 149 -26.02 -9.41 -1.23
CA LYS A 149 -25.49 -10.62 -0.59
C LYS A 149 -24.21 -10.35 0.21
N ALA A 150 -23.47 -9.31 -0.15
CA ALA A 150 -22.27 -8.90 0.55
C ALA A 150 -22.14 -7.37 0.57
N ALA A 151 -21.51 -6.87 1.62
CA ALA A 151 -21.15 -5.46 1.77
C ALA A 151 -19.68 -5.33 2.15
N ILE A 152 -18.97 -4.41 1.49
CA ILE A 152 -17.57 -4.10 1.78
C ILE A 152 -17.51 -2.67 2.34
N VAL A 153 -17.09 -2.52 3.58
CA VAL A 153 -16.94 -1.23 4.26
C VAL A 153 -15.55 -0.69 3.97
N ALA A 154 -15.48 0.40 3.21
CA ALA A 154 -14.25 1.06 2.79
C ALA A 154 -14.34 2.58 3.02
N THR A 155 -14.69 2.97 4.24
CA THR A 155 -15.06 4.33 4.62
C THR A 155 -13.88 5.29 4.83
N GLY A 156 -12.65 4.81 4.79
CA GLY A 156 -11.44 5.64 4.93
C GLY A 156 -11.46 6.45 6.24
N THR A 157 -11.34 7.77 6.12
CA THR A 157 -11.38 8.72 7.24
C THR A 157 -12.74 9.40 7.44
N TYR A 158 -13.79 8.92 6.74
CA TYR A 158 -15.12 9.54 6.79
C TYR A 158 -15.98 9.07 7.98
N LEU A 159 -15.74 7.84 8.48
CA LEU A 159 -16.58 7.25 9.52
C LEU A 159 -16.40 8.02 10.84
N ASN A 160 -17.45 8.72 11.25
CA ASN A 160 -17.43 9.66 12.38
C ASN A 160 -16.22 10.64 12.29
N GLY A 161 -15.93 11.11 11.09
CA GLY A 161 -14.82 12.00 10.80
C GLY A 161 -14.92 13.32 11.57
N ARG A 162 -13.81 13.76 12.19
CA ARG A 162 -13.71 15.02 12.93
C ARG A 162 -12.36 15.68 12.66
N ILE A 163 -12.42 16.91 12.17
CA ILE A 163 -11.24 17.73 11.87
C ILE A 163 -10.89 18.59 13.06
N HIS A 164 -9.58 18.77 13.28
CA HIS A 164 -9.01 19.63 14.32
C HIS A 164 -7.96 20.56 13.71
N VAL A 165 -8.12 21.86 13.99
CA VAL A 165 -7.15 22.92 13.69
C VAL A 165 -7.05 23.82 14.93
N GLY A 166 -5.97 23.70 15.67
CA GLY A 166 -5.85 24.35 16.98
C GLY A 166 -6.97 23.94 17.93
N THR A 167 -7.61 24.91 18.54
CA THR A 167 -8.73 24.67 19.46
C THR A 167 -10.07 24.42 18.75
N VAL A 168 -10.13 24.64 17.44
CA VAL A 168 -11.34 24.45 16.65
C VAL A 168 -11.45 23.00 16.20
N SER A 169 -12.62 22.40 16.43
CA SER A 169 -12.93 21.08 15.91
C SER A 169 -14.35 21.02 15.36
N TYR A 170 -14.54 20.30 14.28
CA TYR A 170 -15.84 20.14 13.64
C TYR A 170 -15.96 18.79 12.93
N GLU A 171 -17.19 18.33 12.79
CA GLU A 171 -17.46 17.07 12.11
C GLU A 171 -17.36 17.26 10.61
N SER A 172 -16.43 16.51 10.02
CA SER A 172 -16.14 16.55 8.58
C SER A 172 -15.37 15.29 8.17
N GLY A 173 -15.50 14.91 6.91
CA GLY A 173 -14.51 14.09 6.23
C GLY A 173 -13.34 14.93 5.73
N PRO A 174 -12.37 14.34 5.02
CA PRO A 174 -11.26 15.07 4.44
C PRO A 174 -11.73 16.07 3.37
N ASP A 175 -10.95 17.14 3.15
CA ASP A 175 -11.24 18.18 2.16
C ASP A 175 -12.66 18.77 2.26
N SER A 176 -13.14 18.97 3.49
CA SER A 176 -14.48 19.52 3.79
C SER A 176 -15.65 18.67 3.27
N ALA A 177 -15.44 17.38 3.04
CA ALA A 177 -16.51 16.45 2.71
C ALA A 177 -17.41 16.16 3.91
N LEU A 178 -18.63 15.71 3.67
CA LEU A 178 -19.53 15.29 4.74
C LEU A 178 -19.01 14.02 5.42
N PRO A 179 -19.07 13.92 6.76
CA PRO A 179 -18.71 12.71 7.48
C PRO A 179 -19.86 11.69 7.41
N SER A 180 -19.54 10.41 7.58
CA SER A 180 -20.53 9.34 7.74
C SER A 180 -20.75 9.04 9.22
N ARG A 181 -21.95 9.27 9.74
CA ARG A 181 -22.26 9.11 11.17
C ARG A 181 -23.16 7.91 11.47
N ALA A 182 -24.25 7.78 10.72
CA ALA A 182 -25.27 6.75 10.98
C ALA A 182 -24.71 5.34 10.81
N LEU A 183 -23.82 5.14 9.84
CA LEU A 183 -23.15 3.87 9.60
C LEU A 183 -22.32 3.42 10.80
N GLY A 184 -21.63 4.31 11.49
CA GLY A 184 -20.87 3.98 12.70
C GLY A 184 -21.75 3.37 13.79
N LYS A 185 -22.95 3.93 14.01
CA LYS A 185 -23.94 3.38 14.96
C LYS A 185 -24.45 2.01 14.52
N SER A 186 -24.71 1.84 13.22
CA SER A 186 -25.12 0.55 12.65
C SER A 186 -24.07 -0.53 12.89
N LEU A 187 -22.80 -0.25 12.62
CA LEU A 187 -21.69 -1.18 12.83
C LEU A 187 -21.51 -1.54 14.31
N GLN A 188 -21.64 -0.57 15.21
CA GLN A 188 -21.61 -0.83 16.65
C GLN A 188 -22.76 -1.72 17.10
N ALA A 189 -23.98 -1.46 16.61
CA ALA A 189 -25.16 -2.27 16.91
C ALA A 189 -25.03 -3.71 16.41
N LEU A 190 -24.27 -3.93 15.35
CA LEU A 190 -23.91 -5.25 14.83
C LEU A 190 -22.79 -5.95 15.64
N GLY A 191 -22.25 -5.30 16.67
CA GLY A 191 -21.24 -5.87 17.56
C GLY A 191 -19.79 -5.76 17.05
N LEU A 192 -19.51 -4.94 16.04
CA LEU A 192 -18.15 -4.74 15.57
C LEU A 192 -17.34 -3.91 16.58
N PRO A 193 -16.09 -4.32 16.91
CA PRO A 193 -15.24 -3.60 17.85
C PRO A 193 -14.60 -2.38 17.16
N LEU A 194 -15.29 -1.23 17.21
CA LEU A 194 -14.78 0.02 16.67
C LEU A 194 -13.82 0.70 17.65
N ARG A 195 -12.83 1.36 17.09
CA ARG A 195 -11.87 2.19 17.81
C ARG A 195 -11.50 3.43 17.00
N ARG A 196 -10.78 4.35 17.62
CA ARG A 196 -10.55 5.67 17.04
C ARG A 196 -9.08 5.88 16.71
N PHE A 197 -8.81 6.21 15.45
CA PHE A 197 -7.49 6.60 14.97
C PHE A 197 -7.50 8.05 14.47
N LYS A 198 -6.32 8.61 14.28
CA LYS A 198 -6.13 9.92 13.68
C LYS A 198 -5.07 9.88 12.60
N THR A 199 -5.21 10.74 11.61
CA THR A 199 -4.16 11.08 10.67
C THR A 199 -4.10 12.60 10.50
N GLY A 200 -3.20 13.09 9.66
CA GLY A 200 -3.06 14.52 9.42
C GLY A 200 -2.51 14.81 8.03
N THR A 201 -2.64 16.05 7.62
CA THR A 201 -2.11 16.55 6.35
C THR A 201 -1.46 17.92 6.57
N PRO A 202 -0.39 18.26 5.82
CA PRO A 202 0.21 19.59 5.90
C PRO A 202 -0.57 20.64 5.12
N CYS A 203 -0.13 21.89 5.23
CA CYS A 203 -0.61 22.98 4.39
C CYS A 203 -0.41 22.68 2.92
N ARG A 204 -1.34 23.16 2.11
CA ARG A 204 -1.13 23.40 0.67
C ARG A 204 -0.87 24.88 0.48
N VAL A 205 0.16 25.18 -0.31
CA VAL A 205 0.67 26.53 -0.51
C VAL A 205 0.69 26.92 -1.98
N HIS A 206 0.64 28.22 -2.27
CA HIS A 206 0.63 28.72 -3.65
C HIS A 206 2.05 28.79 -4.21
N SER A 207 2.26 28.29 -5.42
CA SER A 207 3.56 28.23 -6.09
C SER A 207 4.27 29.60 -6.21
N ARG A 208 3.53 30.69 -6.49
CA ARG A 208 4.09 32.05 -6.61
C ARG A 208 4.76 32.55 -5.33
N SER A 209 4.40 31.96 -4.18
CA SER A 209 4.91 32.33 -2.86
C SER A 209 6.13 31.53 -2.44
N ILE A 210 6.61 30.64 -3.30
CA ILE A 210 7.76 29.76 -3.06
C ILE A 210 8.97 30.27 -3.85
N ASP A 211 10.09 30.46 -3.16
CA ASP A 211 11.39 30.73 -3.81
C ASP A 211 12.15 29.43 -4.04
N PHE A 212 11.89 28.81 -5.19
CA PHE A 212 12.47 27.52 -5.57
C PHE A 212 14.01 27.59 -5.75
N ASP A 213 14.57 28.75 -6.09
CA ASP A 213 16.03 28.90 -6.26
C ASP A 213 16.78 28.76 -4.92
N ARG A 214 16.08 28.88 -3.80
CA ARG A 214 16.64 28.68 -2.45
C ARG A 214 16.50 27.25 -1.93
N MET A 215 15.92 26.36 -2.71
CA MET A 215 15.69 24.95 -2.34
C MET A 215 16.57 24.02 -3.16
N GLU A 216 16.77 22.80 -2.65
CA GLU A 216 17.49 21.75 -3.39
C GLU A 216 16.56 21.11 -4.41
N PRO A 217 16.87 21.13 -5.72
CA PRO A 217 16.04 20.46 -6.71
C PRO A 217 16.15 18.94 -6.58
N GLN A 218 15.04 18.25 -6.78
CA GLN A 218 14.97 16.80 -6.82
C GLN A 218 14.34 16.37 -8.13
N ASP A 219 15.17 15.90 -9.06
CA ASP A 219 14.75 15.42 -10.36
C ASP A 219 14.23 13.97 -10.28
N GLY A 220 13.33 13.62 -11.19
CA GLY A 220 12.93 12.24 -11.42
C GLY A 220 14.01 11.43 -12.13
N ASP A 221 13.81 10.13 -12.22
CA ASP A 221 14.71 9.24 -12.95
C ASP A 221 14.66 9.52 -14.45
N ALA A 222 15.81 9.46 -15.12
CA ALA A 222 15.90 9.62 -16.58
C ALA A 222 15.24 8.44 -17.32
N GLU A 223 15.47 7.22 -16.82
CA GLU A 223 14.84 6.01 -17.31
C GLU A 223 13.72 5.60 -16.35
N ILE A 224 12.47 5.68 -16.81
CA ILE A 224 11.29 5.43 -15.99
C ILE A 224 10.87 3.98 -16.12
N VAL A 225 10.70 3.34 -14.98
CA VAL A 225 10.07 2.03 -14.86
C VAL A 225 8.59 2.23 -14.51
N PRO A 226 7.63 1.75 -15.31
CA PRO A 226 6.22 1.88 -14.99
C PRO A 226 5.82 0.97 -13.82
N PHE A 227 4.74 1.32 -13.14
CA PHE A 227 4.15 0.46 -12.11
C PHE A 227 3.46 -0.76 -12.69
N SER A 228 2.64 -0.55 -13.73
CA SER A 228 1.93 -1.65 -14.36
C SER A 228 2.85 -2.44 -15.29
N PHE A 229 2.77 -3.76 -15.19
CA PHE A 229 3.43 -4.66 -16.15
C PHE A 229 2.84 -4.59 -17.56
N ALA A 230 1.67 -3.94 -17.72
CA ALA A 230 1.03 -3.71 -19.02
C ALA A 230 1.43 -2.36 -19.67
N THR A 231 2.09 -1.47 -18.95
CA THR A 231 2.49 -0.16 -19.47
C THR A 231 3.86 -0.26 -20.15
N PRO A 232 3.99 0.11 -21.43
CA PRO A 232 5.29 0.21 -22.11
C PRO A 232 6.21 1.24 -21.44
N ARG A 233 7.51 0.98 -21.44
CA ARG A 233 8.52 1.95 -20.91
C ARG A 233 8.71 3.16 -21.83
N GLU A 234 8.50 2.96 -23.13
CA GLU A 234 8.69 3.99 -24.15
C GLU A 234 7.69 5.12 -23.99
N GLY A 235 8.16 6.34 -24.14
CA GLY A 235 7.32 7.56 -24.11
C GLY A 235 7.00 8.07 -22.72
N LEU A 236 7.42 7.38 -21.65
CA LEU A 236 7.27 7.89 -20.28
C LEU A 236 8.32 8.96 -19.98
N HIS A 237 7.90 10.09 -19.44
CA HIS A 237 8.80 11.19 -19.08
C HIS A 237 8.28 11.97 -17.87
N ASN A 238 9.21 12.51 -17.10
CA ASN A 238 8.90 13.40 -16.00
C ASN A 238 8.50 14.78 -16.54
N THR A 239 7.48 15.40 -15.95
CA THR A 239 6.97 16.71 -16.38
C THR A 239 7.22 17.80 -15.36
N VAL A 240 7.58 17.45 -14.12
CA VAL A 240 7.82 18.40 -13.03
C VAL A 240 9.09 18.05 -12.26
N ARG A 241 9.56 19.03 -11.52
CA ARG A 241 10.62 18.89 -10.52
C ARG A 241 10.02 19.06 -9.13
N CYS A 242 10.45 18.25 -8.18
CA CYS A 242 10.20 18.45 -6.76
C CYS A 242 11.40 19.14 -6.11
N TYR A 243 11.23 19.62 -4.88
CA TYR A 243 12.27 20.34 -4.16
C TYR A 243 12.35 19.86 -2.72
N ILE A 244 13.53 20.07 -2.12
CA ILE A 244 13.81 19.75 -0.73
C ILE A 244 14.23 21.01 0.00
N THR A 245 13.71 21.20 1.19
CA THR A 245 14.17 22.21 2.15
C THR A 245 14.10 21.63 3.57
N TYR A 246 14.41 22.46 4.57
CA TYR A 246 14.58 21.97 5.94
C TYR A 246 13.98 22.93 6.94
N THR A 247 13.44 22.40 8.04
CA THR A 247 13.16 23.17 9.24
C THR A 247 14.47 23.64 9.89
N ASN A 248 14.38 24.56 10.82
CA ASN A 248 15.53 25.11 11.54
C ASN A 248 15.16 25.40 13.02
N ALA A 249 16.12 25.90 13.78
CA ALA A 249 15.94 26.18 15.21
C ALA A 249 14.75 27.14 15.48
N GLU A 250 14.55 28.15 14.63
CA GLU A 250 13.45 29.10 14.77
C GLU A 250 12.09 28.45 14.49
N THR A 251 12.01 27.59 13.46
CA THR A 251 10.83 26.76 13.20
C THR A 251 10.45 25.94 14.43
N HIS A 252 11.44 25.28 15.03
CA HIS A 252 11.24 24.44 16.21
C HIS A 252 10.84 25.23 17.44
N ARG A 253 11.42 26.44 17.62
CA ARG A 253 11.07 27.34 18.73
C ARG A 253 9.60 27.74 18.68
N ILE A 254 9.13 28.23 17.53
CA ILE A 254 7.73 28.65 17.34
C ILE A 254 6.77 27.49 17.65
N ILE A 255 7.07 26.29 17.17
CA ILE A 255 6.23 25.11 17.40
C ILE A 255 6.21 24.76 18.90
N ARG A 256 7.37 24.72 19.57
CA ARG A 256 7.44 24.40 21.01
C ARG A 256 6.67 25.39 21.87
N GLU A 257 6.74 26.67 21.57
CA GLU A 257 6.04 27.74 22.30
C GLU A 257 4.52 27.67 22.15
N ASN A 258 4.02 26.96 21.12
CA ASN A 258 2.60 26.84 20.82
C ASN A 258 2.01 25.43 21.06
N LEU A 259 2.74 24.51 21.71
CA LEU A 259 2.25 23.16 21.99
C LEU A 259 0.97 23.15 22.84
N ASN A 260 0.78 24.15 23.70
CA ASN A 260 -0.44 24.36 24.49
C ASN A 260 -1.67 24.72 23.64
N ARG A 261 -1.48 25.03 22.35
CA ARG A 261 -2.55 25.29 21.37
C ARG A 261 -2.74 24.11 20.40
N SER A 262 -1.98 23.02 20.57
CA SER A 262 -2.10 21.81 19.77
C SER A 262 -3.16 20.88 20.36
N PRO A 263 -4.21 20.49 19.61
CA PRO A 263 -5.24 19.59 20.10
C PRO A 263 -4.68 18.19 20.43
N LEU A 264 -3.53 17.82 19.84
CA LEU A 264 -2.82 16.59 20.15
C LEU A 264 -2.19 16.62 21.54
N PHE A 265 -1.61 17.74 21.95
CA PHE A 265 -0.92 17.89 23.25
C PHE A 265 -1.86 18.33 24.37
N THR A 266 -2.99 18.92 24.07
CA THR A 266 -4.02 19.30 25.06
C THR A 266 -4.99 18.17 25.38
N GLY A 267 -4.91 17.02 24.69
CA GLY A 267 -5.80 15.89 24.89
C GLY A 267 -7.18 16.02 24.23
N GLN A 268 -7.38 17.03 23.38
CA GLN A 268 -8.61 17.21 22.60
C GLN A 268 -8.77 16.11 21.54
N ILE A 269 -7.66 15.61 20.96
CA ILE A 269 -7.60 14.46 20.10
C ILE A 269 -7.44 13.20 20.96
N SER A 270 -8.40 12.27 20.86
CA SER A 270 -8.35 10.97 21.53
C SER A 270 -7.78 9.87 20.68
N GLY A 271 -7.84 10.02 19.34
CA GLY A 271 -7.38 9.04 18.37
C GLY A 271 -5.86 8.88 18.33
N ILE A 272 -5.40 7.64 18.20
CA ILE A 272 -3.98 7.32 18.08
C ILE A 272 -3.50 7.62 16.66
N GLY A 273 -2.40 8.36 16.55
CA GLY A 273 -1.80 8.75 15.27
C GLY A 273 -0.75 7.77 14.73
N PRO A 274 -0.41 7.87 13.44
CA PRO A 274 0.54 6.96 12.80
C PRO A 274 1.97 7.18 13.32
N ARG A 275 2.65 6.08 13.64
CA ARG A 275 4.03 6.08 14.13
C ARG A 275 5.04 6.58 13.09
N TYR A 276 4.82 6.24 11.81
CA TYR A 276 5.77 6.50 10.71
C TYR A 276 5.48 7.76 9.90
N CYS A 277 4.40 8.47 10.20
CA CYS A 277 4.09 9.79 9.64
C CYS A 277 3.54 10.70 10.74
N PRO A 278 4.34 10.98 11.78
CA PRO A 278 3.90 11.85 12.87
C PRO A 278 3.79 13.29 12.37
N SER A 279 2.99 14.09 13.07
CA SER A 279 2.95 15.54 12.86
C SER A 279 4.32 16.18 13.16
N ILE A 280 4.54 17.39 12.64
CA ILE A 280 5.81 18.09 12.88
C ILE A 280 6.01 18.39 14.36
N GLU A 281 4.96 18.75 15.09
CA GLU A 281 5.04 18.98 16.54
C GLU A 281 5.46 17.71 17.29
N THR A 282 4.97 16.55 16.87
CA THR A 282 5.39 15.25 17.45
C THR A 282 6.86 14.95 17.15
N LYS A 283 7.32 15.23 15.93
CA LYS A 283 8.74 15.06 15.57
C LYS A 283 9.67 15.91 16.42
N ILE A 284 9.32 17.17 16.60
CA ILE A 284 10.12 18.14 17.36
C ILE A 284 10.21 17.79 18.84
N VAL A 285 9.14 17.25 19.41
CA VAL A 285 9.13 16.78 20.80
C VAL A 285 9.89 15.46 20.95
N ARG A 286 9.61 14.49 20.08
CA ARG A 286 10.20 13.15 20.17
C ARG A 286 11.68 13.09 19.80
N PHE A 287 12.10 13.94 18.87
CA PHE A 287 13.47 14.02 18.35
C PHE A 287 14.05 15.42 18.61
N ALA A 288 13.99 15.85 19.86
CA ALA A 288 14.39 17.19 20.29
C ALA A 288 15.87 17.51 20.02
N GLU A 289 16.72 16.47 19.90
CA GLU A 289 18.14 16.57 19.58
C GLU A 289 18.42 16.90 18.10
N LYS A 290 17.45 16.71 17.22
CA LYS A 290 17.62 17.01 15.80
C LYS A 290 17.51 18.50 15.52
N GLU A 291 18.55 19.05 14.90
CA GLU A 291 18.61 20.47 14.55
C GLU A 291 17.67 20.85 13.41
N ARG A 292 17.36 19.89 12.52
CA ARG A 292 16.48 20.10 11.37
C ARG A 292 15.72 18.84 10.97
N HIS A 293 14.58 19.04 10.35
CA HIS A 293 13.80 18.00 9.66
C HIS A 293 13.67 18.35 8.19
N GLN A 294 13.84 17.34 7.34
CA GLN A 294 13.65 17.48 5.90
C GLN A 294 12.17 17.58 5.55
N LEU A 295 11.85 18.43 4.59
CA LEU A 295 10.55 18.46 3.95
C LEU A 295 10.69 18.48 2.43
N PHE A 296 9.70 17.88 1.75
CA PHE A 296 9.60 17.89 0.30
C PHE A 296 8.52 18.87 -0.13
N VAL A 297 8.81 19.65 -1.16
CA VAL A 297 7.91 20.61 -1.78
C VAL A 297 7.51 20.05 -3.14
N GLU A 298 6.26 19.60 -3.24
CA GLU A 298 5.80 18.74 -4.31
C GLU A 298 4.52 19.30 -4.95
N PRO A 299 4.43 19.38 -6.31
CA PRO A 299 3.24 19.88 -6.99
C PRO A 299 2.07 18.90 -6.84
N MET A 300 0.85 19.45 -6.75
CA MET A 300 -0.38 18.66 -6.65
C MET A 300 -1.00 18.32 -8.01
N GLY A 301 -0.55 18.93 -9.08
CA GLY A 301 -1.04 18.71 -10.43
C GLY A 301 -0.45 19.70 -11.43
N MET A 302 -0.73 19.47 -12.72
CA MET A 302 -0.27 20.36 -13.80
C MET A 302 -1.15 21.59 -13.99
N GLN A 303 -2.41 21.51 -13.61
CA GLN A 303 -3.40 22.59 -13.79
C GLN A 303 -3.78 23.24 -12.45
N THR A 304 -2.86 23.31 -11.53
CA THR A 304 -3.02 23.95 -10.23
C THR A 304 -1.71 24.59 -9.77
N GLU A 305 -1.82 25.63 -8.99
CA GLU A 305 -0.70 26.30 -8.33
C GLU A 305 -0.46 25.76 -6.92
N GLU A 306 -1.20 24.72 -6.51
CA GLU A 306 -1.05 24.11 -5.19
C GLU A 306 0.21 23.24 -5.10
N TYR A 307 0.98 23.46 -4.03
CA TYR A 307 2.11 22.63 -3.64
C TYR A 307 1.89 22.02 -2.26
N TYR A 308 2.31 20.77 -2.12
CA TYR A 308 2.23 19.97 -0.91
C TYR A 308 3.57 20.02 -0.16
N LEU A 309 3.52 20.18 1.17
CA LEU A 309 4.71 20.26 2.02
C LEU A 309 4.88 18.95 2.81
N GLN A 310 5.39 17.92 2.15
CA GLN A 310 5.59 16.59 2.74
C GLN A 310 6.52 16.67 3.97
N GLY A 311 6.03 16.19 5.10
CA GLY A 311 6.77 16.17 6.36
C GLY A 311 6.33 17.24 7.36
N MET A 312 5.45 18.17 6.96
CA MET A 312 4.97 19.29 7.77
C MET A 312 3.51 19.17 8.24
N SER A 313 2.98 17.93 8.33
CA SER A 313 1.64 17.70 8.89
C SER A 313 1.53 18.32 10.27
N SER A 314 0.45 19.05 10.53
CA SER A 314 0.23 19.76 11.78
C SER A 314 -1.26 19.91 12.10
N SER A 315 -1.59 20.01 13.37
CA SER A 315 -2.91 20.42 13.86
C SER A 315 -2.87 21.73 14.64
N LEU A 316 -1.75 22.43 14.63
CA LEU A 316 -1.62 23.77 15.23
C LEU A 316 -2.56 24.78 14.55
N PRO A 317 -2.93 25.87 15.22
CA PRO A 317 -3.75 26.93 14.61
C PRO A 317 -3.09 27.50 13.34
N GLU A 318 -3.89 28.03 12.43
CA GLU A 318 -3.43 28.55 11.14
C GLU A 318 -2.39 29.67 11.26
N ASP A 319 -2.54 30.57 12.25
CA ASP A 319 -1.57 31.63 12.53
C ASP A 319 -0.19 31.07 12.90
N VAL A 320 -0.15 29.98 13.67
CA VAL A 320 1.09 29.29 14.04
C VAL A 320 1.67 28.56 12.83
N GLN A 321 0.82 27.91 12.01
CA GLN A 321 1.24 27.26 10.77
C GLN A 321 1.96 28.24 9.85
N LEU A 322 1.37 29.43 9.63
CA LEU A 322 1.97 30.47 8.81
C LEU A 322 3.29 30.96 9.41
N ALA A 323 3.32 31.17 10.73
CA ALA A 323 4.51 31.65 11.43
C ALA A 323 5.70 30.67 11.29
N PHE A 324 5.50 29.37 11.56
CA PHE A 324 6.60 28.43 11.46
C PHE A 324 7.02 28.14 10.00
N LEU A 325 6.09 28.13 9.04
CA LEU A 325 6.44 27.94 7.63
C LEU A 325 7.32 29.07 7.11
N ARG A 326 7.07 30.30 7.51
CA ARG A 326 7.85 31.47 7.07
C ARG A 326 9.27 31.54 7.63
N THR A 327 9.62 30.70 8.58
CA THR A 327 11.01 30.52 9.04
C THR A 327 11.84 29.61 8.12
N ILE A 328 11.20 28.87 7.21
CA ILE A 328 11.84 27.86 6.38
C ILE A 328 12.39 28.50 5.11
N ARG A 329 13.62 28.15 4.75
CA ARG A 329 14.30 28.66 3.57
C ARG A 329 13.50 28.34 2.29
N GLY A 330 13.18 29.39 1.53
CA GLY A 330 12.36 29.34 0.33
C GLY A 330 10.86 29.49 0.57
N LEU A 331 10.41 29.52 1.85
CA LEU A 331 9.01 29.69 2.24
C LEU A 331 8.76 31.02 3.01
N GLU A 332 9.71 31.95 3.00
CA GLU A 332 9.65 33.17 3.79
C GLU A 332 8.43 34.05 3.48
N HIS A 333 7.90 33.92 2.26
CA HIS A 333 6.73 34.68 1.78
C HIS A 333 5.53 33.78 1.49
N VAL A 334 5.52 32.56 2.03
CA VAL A 334 4.54 31.53 1.69
C VAL A 334 3.10 31.99 1.96
N GLU A 335 2.24 31.65 1.01
CA GLU A 335 0.77 31.84 1.09
C GLU A 335 0.10 30.48 1.25
N ILE A 336 -0.66 30.31 2.32
CA ILE A 336 -1.43 29.09 2.58
C ILE A 336 -2.72 29.13 1.76
N MET A 337 -2.94 28.13 0.90
CA MET A 337 -4.20 27.93 0.19
C MET A 337 -5.16 27.04 0.99
N ARG A 338 -4.63 26.00 1.67
CA ARG A 338 -5.37 25.13 2.58
C ARG A 338 -4.56 24.94 3.85
N PRO A 339 -5.13 25.21 5.02
CA PRO A 339 -4.43 24.96 6.29
C PRO A 339 -4.22 23.46 6.50
N ALA A 340 -3.18 23.13 7.25
CA ALA A 340 -2.96 21.80 7.77
C ALA A 340 -4.05 21.45 8.80
N TYR A 341 -4.39 20.17 8.91
CA TYR A 341 -5.35 19.68 9.90
C TYR A 341 -5.04 18.26 10.34
N ALA A 342 -5.55 17.89 11.50
CA ALA A 342 -5.69 16.48 11.88
C ALA A 342 -7.13 16.04 11.69
N ILE A 343 -7.34 14.78 11.33
CA ILE A 343 -8.64 14.15 11.24
C ILE A 343 -8.67 12.88 12.10
N GLU A 344 -9.66 12.78 12.98
CA GLU A 344 -10.01 11.56 13.69
C GLU A 344 -11.11 10.82 12.97
N TYR A 345 -11.09 9.50 13.03
CA TYR A 345 -12.08 8.64 12.39
C TYR A 345 -12.18 7.30 13.11
N ASP A 346 -13.31 6.61 12.91
CA ASP A 346 -13.50 5.27 13.45
C ASP A 346 -12.99 4.20 12.48
N CYS A 347 -12.43 3.15 13.05
CA CYS A 347 -11.99 1.95 12.35
C CYS A 347 -12.34 0.71 13.19
N VAL A 348 -12.37 -0.46 12.54
CA VAL A 348 -12.57 -1.73 13.24
C VAL A 348 -11.24 -2.25 13.77
N ASP A 349 -11.27 -3.00 14.87
CA ASP A 349 -10.14 -3.84 15.25
C ASP A 349 -9.98 -4.96 14.21
N PRO A 350 -8.87 -4.99 13.45
CA PRO A 350 -8.74 -5.93 12.34
C PRO A 350 -8.63 -7.41 12.78
N THR A 351 -8.40 -7.68 14.07
CA THR A 351 -8.46 -9.06 14.60
C THR A 351 -9.87 -9.65 14.58
N ALA A 352 -10.90 -8.82 14.37
CA ALA A 352 -12.26 -9.27 14.12
C ALA A 352 -12.48 -9.80 12.69
N LEU A 353 -11.47 -9.73 11.83
CA LEU A 353 -11.52 -10.13 10.42
C LEU A 353 -10.79 -11.46 10.20
N ARG A 354 -11.29 -12.21 9.21
CA ARG A 354 -10.61 -13.39 8.63
C ARG A 354 -9.51 -12.95 7.64
N PRO A 355 -8.62 -13.85 7.23
CA PRO A 355 -7.65 -13.55 6.16
C PRO A 355 -8.28 -13.16 4.81
N THR A 356 -9.55 -13.44 4.60
CA THR A 356 -10.35 -12.96 3.46
C THR A 356 -10.82 -11.52 3.59
N LEU A 357 -10.59 -10.89 4.74
CA LEU A 357 -11.13 -9.61 5.20
C LEU A 357 -12.65 -9.62 5.46
N GLU A 358 -13.28 -10.77 5.46
CA GLU A 358 -14.64 -10.95 5.99
C GLU A 358 -14.63 -10.88 7.51
N THR A 359 -15.66 -10.29 8.10
CA THR A 359 -15.82 -10.31 9.57
C THR A 359 -16.09 -11.73 10.07
N LYS A 360 -15.54 -12.06 11.25
CA LYS A 360 -15.74 -13.38 11.86
C LYS A 360 -17.18 -13.62 12.29
N GLN A 361 -17.90 -12.54 12.64
CA GLN A 361 -19.24 -12.62 13.24
C GLN A 361 -20.37 -12.57 12.22
N ILE A 362 -20.18 -11.88 11.09
CA ILE A 362 -21.23 -11.61 10.11
C ILE A 362 -20.79 -12.09 8.74
N HIS A 363 -21.52 -13.04 8.20
CA HIS A 363 -21.28 -13.55 6.86
C HIS A 363 -21.62 -12.50 5.78
N GLY A 364 -20.74 -12.33 4.81
CA GLY A 364 -20.91 -11.36 3.73
C GLY A 364 -20.55 -9.93 4.09
N LEU A 365 -20.05 -9.65 5.31
CA LEU A 365 -19.57 -8.33 5.70
C LEU A 365 -18.05 -8.30 5.70
N TYR A 366 -17.47 -7.42 4.86
CA TYR A 366 -16.04 -7.24 4.67
C TYR A 366 -15.60 -5.83 5.09
N GLY A 367 -14.37 -5.70 5.51
CA GLY A 367 -13.71 -4.40 5.70
C GLY A 367 -12.49 -4.25 4.83
N ALA A 368 -12.17 -3.03 4.40
CA ALA A 368 -10.97 -2.74 3.61
C ALA A 368 -10.43 -1.32 3.86
N GLY A 369 -9.12 -1.19 3.78
CA GLY A 369 -8.42 0.08 3.86
C GLY A 369 -8.29 0.62 5.28
N GLN A 370 -8.40 1.94 5.45
CA GLN A 370 -8.27 2.58 6.75
C GLN A 370 -9.33 2.15 7.77
N PHE A 371 -10.47 1.70 7.31
CA PHE A 371 -11.48 1.08 8.17
C PHE A 371 -10.93 -0.13 8.96
N ASN A 372 -9.96 -0.85 8.41
CA ASN A 372 -9.28 -1.97 9.08
C ASN A 372 -8.08 -1.55 9.94
N GLY A 373 -7.86 -0.26 10.16
CA GLY A 373 -6.77 0.26 10.97
C GLY A 373 -5.43 0.40 10.24
N SER A 374 -5.39 0.30 8.93
CA SER A 374 -4.21 0.65 8.13
C SER A 374 -4.19 2.13 7.76
N SER A 375 -3.05 2.61 7.25
CA SER A 375 -2.88 3.96 6.72
C SER A 375 -2.03 3.91 5.44
N GLY A 376 -2.47 4.63 4.41
CA GLY A 376 -1.82 4.69 3.11
C GLY A 376 -2.72 4.23 1.97
N TYR A 377 -2.57 4.85 0.80
CA TYR A 377 -3.39 4.57 -0.39
C TYR A 377 -3.15 3.15 -0.92
N GLU A 378 -1.90 2.72 -0.90
CA GLU A 378 -1.46 1.43 -1.42
C GLU A 378 -1.94 0.28 -0.52
N GLU A 379 -1.87 0.47 0.79
CA GLU A 379 -2.41 -0.47 1.77
C GLU A 379 -3.94 -0.57 1.64
N ALA A 380 -4.60 0.54 1.39
CA ALA A 380 -6.05 0.57 1.17
C ALA A 380 -6.44 -0.18 -0.11
N ALA A 381 -5.77 0.10 -1.22
CA ALA A 381 -6.01 -0.58 -2.50
C ALA A 381 -5.73 -2.09 -2.41
N ALA A 382 -4.67 -2.50 -1.72
CA ALA A 382 -4.32 -3.90 -1.50
C ALA A 382 -5.42 -4.66 -0.73
N GLN A 383 -5.97 -4.06 0.31
CA GLN A 383 -7.09 -4.65 1.04
C GLN A 383 -8.38 -4.63 0.22
N GLY A 384 -8.60 -3.57 -0.54
CA GLY A 384 -9.75 -3.46 -1.43
C GLY A 384 -9.82 -4.60 -2.44
N ILE A 385 -8.70 -4.90 -3.10
CA ILE A 385 -8.66 -5.99 -4.08
C ILE A 385 -8.86 -7.36 -3.43
N VAL A 386 -8.30 -7.59 -2.24
CA VAL A 386 -8.50 -8.84 -1.48
C VAL A 386 -9.96 -9.01 -1.07
N ALA A 387 -10.57 -7.99 -0.48
CA ALA A 387 -11.98 -8.02 -0.07
C ALA A 387 -12.91 -8.20 -1.28
N GLY A 388 -12.65 -7.48 -2.37
CA GLY A 388 -13.45 -7.55 -3.60
C GLY A 388 -13.39 -8.93 -4.26
N ILE A 389 -12.22 -9.51 -4.42
CA ILE A 389 -12.05 -10.86 -4.96
C ILE A 389 -12.78 -11.87 -4.08
N ASN A 390 -12.61 -11.81 -2.76
CA ASN A 390 -13.23 -12.78 -1.85
C ASN A 390 -14.76 -12.64 -1.77
N ALA A 391 -15.29 -11.42 -1.81
CA ALA A 391 -16.73 -11.20 -1.89
C ALA A 391 -17.32 -11.79 -3.18
N ALA A 392 -16.64 -11.62 -4.31
CA ALA A 392 -17.05 -12.19 -5.59
C ALA A 392 -16.97 -13.72 -5.57
N LEU A 393 -15.89 -14.30 -5.08
CA LEU A 393 -15.73 -15.76 -4.98
C LEU A 393 -16.82 -16.38 -4.09
N GLN A 394 -17.12 -15.75 -2.94
CA GLN A 394 -18.17 -16.19 -2.03
C GLN A 394 -19.55 -16.16 -2.71
N ALA A 395 -19.87 -15.09 -3.42
CA ALA A 395 -21.12 -14.97 -4.17
C ALA A 395 -21.26 -16.02 -5.28
N GLN A 396 -20.14 -16.51 -5.80
CA GLN A 396 -20.07 -17.55 -6.82
C GLN A 396 -19.93 -18.97 -6.25
N ASN A 397 -19.96 -19.12 -4.93
CA ASN A 397 -19.75 -20.39 -4.22
C ASN A 397 -18.41 -21.06 -4.58
N LYS A 398 -17.38 -20.25 -4.77
CA LYS A 398 -15.99 -20.68 -5.06
C LYS A 398 -15.14 -20.59 -3.80
N PRO A 399 -14.05 -21.39 -3.71
CA PRO A 399 -13.11 -21.30 -2.59
C PRO A 399 -12.50 -19.90 -2.49
N PRO A 400 -12.24 -19.40 -1.25
CA PRO A 400 -11.66 -18.08 -1.04
C PRO A 400 -10.21 -18.02 -1.54
N MET A 401 -9.77 -16.80 -1.89
CA MET A 401 -8.38 -16.47 -2.12
C MET A 401 -7.71 -16.03 -0.81
N ILE A 402 -6.73 -16.78 -0.37
CA ILE A 402 -5.90 -16.42 0.78
C ILE A 402 -4.46 -16.24 0.31
N LEU A 403 -3.94 -15.02 0.48
CA LEU A 403 -2.54 -14.71 0.21
C LEU A 403 -1.76 -14.90 1.51
N ASP A 404 -0.76 -15.77 1.48
CA ASP A 404 0.13 -15.99 2.62
C ASP A 404 1.28 -14.97 2.66
N ARG A 405 2.03 -14.94 3.76
CA ARG A 405 3.19 -14.05 3.94
C ARG A 405 4.33 -14.35 2.96
N ALA A 406 4.39 -15.56 2.45
CA ALA A 406 5.41 -16.01 1.51
C ALA A 406 5.05 -15.72 0.05
N SER A 407 3.78 -15.44 -0.25
CA SER A 407 3.32 -15.12 -1.61
C SER A 407 3.50 -13.65 -1.94
N SER A 408 3.34 -12.76 -0.95
CA SER A 408 3.20 -11.33 -1.24
C SER A 408 3.34 -10.44 -0.01
N TYR A 409 3.64 -9.17 -0.23
CA TYR A 409 3.48 -8.10 0.77
C TYR A 409 1.99 -7.87 1.11
N ILE A 410 1.08 -8.08 0.17
CA ILE A 410 -0.37 -8.04 0.46
C ILE A 410 -0.71 -9.13 1.49
N GLY A 411 -0.20 -10.34 1.32
CA GLY A 411 -0.37 -11.43 2.30
C GLY A 411 0.23 -11.09 3.66
N THR A 412 1.41 -10.48 3.69
CA THR A 412 2.05 -9.99 4.92
C THR A 412 1.19 -8.92 5.61
N LEU A 413 0.67 -7.95 4.84
CA LEU A 413 -0.22 -6.90 5.33
C LEU A 413 -1.49 -7.48 5.99
N VAL A 414 -2.17 -8.36 5.27
CA VAL A 414 -3.42 -8.97 5.76
C VAL A 414 -3.15 -9.84 7.00
N ASP A 415 -2.12 -10.67 6.96
CA ASP A 415 -1.76 -11.53 8.09
C ASP A 415 -1.40 -10.70 9.35
N ASP A 416 -0.61 -9.65 9.20
CA ASP A 416 -0.27 -8.76 10.32
C ASP A 416 -1.54 -8.12 10.94
N LEU A 417 -2.47 -7.64 10.11
CA LEU A 417 -3.70 -7.02 10.59
C LEU A 417 -4.59 -8.01 11.33
N VAL A 418 -4.88 -9.16 10.73
CA VAL A 418 -5.89 -10.09 11.28
C VAL A 418 -5.37 -10.96 12.43
N THR A 419 -4.05 -11.17 12.53
CA THR A 419 -3.44 -12.00 13.59
C THR A 419 -2.89 -11.17 14.74
N LYS A 420 -2.05 -10.18 14.46
CA LYS A 420 -1.42 -9.32 15.48
C LYS A 420 -2.28 -8.11 15.84
N GLY A 421 -3.10 -7.67 14.89
CA GLY A 421 -3.78 -6.38 15.00
C GLY A 421 -2.80 -5.20 14.89
N CYS A 422 -3.28 -4.03 15.25
CA CYS A 422 -2.47 -2.82 15.28
C CYS A 422 -2.92 -1.91 16.43
N GLU A 423 -1.99 -1.38 17.18
CA GLU A 423 -2.24 -0.40 18.24
C GLU A 423 -2.27 1.03 17.70
N ASP A 424 -1.51 1.27 16.63
CA ASP A 424 -1.45 2.51 15.86
C ASP A 424 -1.73 2.22 14.38
N PRO A 425 -2.04 3.24 13.56
CA PRO A 425 -2.31 3.03 12.13
C PRO A 425 -1.19 2.26 11.43
N TYR A 426 -1.53 1.06 10.94
CA TYR A 426 -0.58 0.16 10.30
C TYR A 426 -0.06 0.73 8.98
N ARG A 427 1.24 0.63 8.77
CA ARG A 427 1.91 0.91 7.50
C ARG A 427 2.80 -0.25 7.07
N MET A 428 2.78 -0.56 5.77
CA MET A 428 3.70 -1.52 5.20
C MET A 428 5.11 -0.96 5.15
N MET A 429 6.06 -1.78 5.60
CA MET A 429 7.50 -1.54 5.56
C MET A 429 8.18 -2.82 5.08
N THR A 430 9.33 -2.70 4.41
CA THR A 430 10.10 -3.88 3.98
C THR A 430 10.55 -4.75 5.16
N SER A 431 10.74 -4.14 6.35
CA SER A 431 11.09 -4.86 7.58
C SER A 431 10.01 -5.80 8.12
N ARG A 432 8.77 -5.68 7.65
CA ARG A 432 7.67 -6.55 8.06
C ARG A 432 7.68 -7.91 7.37
N SER A 433 8.37 -8.02 6.23
CA SER A 433 8.52 -9.29 5.51
C SER A 433 9.80 -10.02 5.93
N GLU A 434 9.68 -11.31 6.10
CA GLU A 434 10.78 -12.26 6.32
C GLU A 434 11.49 -12.65 5.02
N TYR A 435 10.82 -12.45 3.86
CA TYR A 435 11.23 -12.99 2.55
C TYR A 435 11.48 -11.92 1.49
N ARG A 436 12.20 -10.85 1.84
CA ARG A 436 12.36 -9.65 0.99
C ARG A 436 12.93 -9.93 -0.39
N LEU A 437 13.83 -10.89 -0.52
CA LEU A 437 14.49 -11.19 -1.78
C LEU A 437 13.61 -12.03 -2.72
N VAL A 438 12.70 -12.83 -2.16
CA VAL A 438 11.68 -13.54 -2.93
C VAL A 438 10.53 -12.60 -3.29
N LEU A 439 10.14 -11.69 -2.39
CA LEU A 439 9.03 -10.75 -2.56
C LEU A 439 9.51 -9.39 -3.10
N ARG A 440 10.10 -9.36 -4.28
CA ARG A 440 10.51 -8.11 -4.92
C ARG A 440 9.38 -7.47 -5.71
N GLN A 441 9.45 -6.16 -5.93
CA GLN A 441 8.48 -5.49 -6.78
C GLN A 441 8.59 -5.92 -8.27
N ASP A 442 9.82 -6.23 -8.73
CA ASP A 442 10.10 -6.60 -10.12
C ASP A 442 9.55 -7.97 -10.51
N ASN A 443 9.30 -8.87 -9.56
CA ASN A 443 8.77 -10.22 -9.81
C ASN A 443 7.35 -10.44 -9.33
N ALA A 444 6.62 -9.37 -9.01
CA ALA A 444 5.23 -9.49 -8.55
C ALA A 444 4.33 -10.17 -9.57
N ASP A 445 4.59 -9.97 -10.87
CA ASP A 445 3.91 -10.65 -11.97
C ASP A 445 4.04 -12.17 -11.89
N PHE A 446 5.25 -12.66 -11.73
CA PHE A 446 5.50 -14.11 -11.61
C PHE A 446 4.79 -14.73 -10.39
N ARG A 447 4.77 -14.02 -9.27
CA ARG A 447 4.17 -14.51 -8.01
C ARG A 447 2.64 -14.49 -8.02
N LEU A 448 2.01 -13.46 -8.59
CA LEU A 448 0.60 -13.17 -8.37
C LEU A 448 -0.28 -13.22 -9.63
N MET A 449 0.26 -13.06 -10.82
CA MET A 449 -0.54 -13.20 -12.05
C MET A 449 -1.20 -14.58 -12.18
N PRO A 450 -0.55 -15.71 -11.82
CA PRO A 450 -1.22 -17.00 -11.79
C PRO A 450 -2.44 -17.04 -10.87
N ILE A 451 -2.36 -16.36 -9.72
CA ILE A 451 -3.47 -16.28 -8.75
C ILE A 451 -4.59 -15.39 -9.31
N GLY A 452 -4.24 -14.20 -9.84
CA GLY A 452 -5.21 -13.29 -10.45
C GLY A 452 -5.99 -13.89 -11.62
N TYR A 453 -5.30 -14.67 -12.44
CA TYR A 453 -5.92 -15.43 -13.53
C TYR A 453 -6.83 -16.56 -13.01
N LYS A 454 -6.37 -17.33 -12.05
CA LYS A 454 -7.15 -18.44 -11.46
C LYS A 454 -8.47 -17.96 -10.83
N VAL A 455 -8.48 -16.83 -10.17
CA VAL A 455 -9.72 -16.27 -9.56
C VAL A 455 -10.64 -15.59 -10.59
N GLY A 456 -10.17 -15.39 -11.83
CA GLY A 456 -10.96 -14.81 -12.92
C GLY A 456 -10.92 -13.29 -12.99
N LEU A 457 -9.95 -12.62 -12.33
CA LEU A 457 -9.79 -11.16 -12.39
C LEU A 457 -8.80 -10.70 -13.45
N LEU A 458 -7.62 -11.34 -13.53
CA LEU A 458 -6.60 -11.00 -14.51
C LEU A 458 -6.96 -11.57 -15.90
N PRO A 459 -6.96 -10.75 -16.99
CA PRO A 459 -7.18 -11.24 -18.34
C PRO A 459 -6.14 -12.29 -18.78
N GLU A 460 -6.59 -13.29 -19.54
CA GLU A 460 -5.73 -14.36 -20.03
C GLU A 460 -4.53 -13.83 -20.84
N ALA A 461 -4.73 -12.81 -21.66
CA ALA A 461 -3.66 -12.22 -22.47
C ALA A 461 -2.48 -11.75 -21.62
N ARG A 462 -2.74 -11.10 -20.50
CA ARG A 462 -1.69 -10.64 -19.56
C ARG A 462 -0.97 -11.81 -18.88
N TYR A 463 -1.71 -12.86 -18.54
CA TYR A 463 -1.14 -14.07 -17.97
C TYR A 463 -0.20 -14.77 -18.98
N GLN A 464 -0.62 -14.90 -20.24
CA GLN A 464 0.19 -15.49 -21.30
C GLN A 464 1.44 -14.68 -21.62
N GLU A 465 1.36 -13.35 -21.61
CA GLU A 465 2.53 -12.47 -21.76
C GLU A 465 3.55 -12.68 -20.64
N MET A 466 3.09 -12.83 -19.41
CA MET A 466 3.96 -13.14 -18.26
C MET A 466 4.66 -14.50 -18.44
N LEU A 467 3.94 -15.52 -18.87
CA LEU A 467 4.54 -16.86 -19.10
C LEU A 467 5.62 -16.82 -20.17
N LYS A 468 5.39 -16.11 -21.29
CA LYS A 468 6.39 -15.91 -22.34
C LYS A 468 7.63 -15.15 -21.84
N LYS A 469 7.42 -14.11 -21.04
CA LYS A 469 8.51 -13.36 -20.42
C LYS A 469 9.43 -14.26 -19.61
N TYR A 470 8.89 -15.09 -18.72
CA TYR A 470 9.70 -15.96 -17.86
C TYR A 470 10.27 -17.18 -18.59
N GLU A 471 9.66 -17.61 -19.68
CA GLU A 471 10.28 -18.59 -20.61
C GLU A 471 11.55 -18.00 -21.24
N LEU A 472 11.51 -16.73 -21.69
CA LEU A 472 12.68 -16.03 -22.21
C LEU A 472 13.75 -15.81 -21.13
N VAL A 473 13.36 -15.49 -19.91
CA VAL A 473 14.27 -15.35 -18.77
C VAL A 473 15.02 -16.66 -18.51
N GLU A 474 14.32 -17.78 -18.47
CA GLU A 474 14.95 -19.09 -18.26
C GLU A 474 15.85 -19.50 -19.45
N THR A 475 15.40 -19.27 -20.67
CA THR A 475 16.20 -19.53 -21.89
C THR A 475 17.51 -18.75 -21.86
N GLU A 476 17.47 -17.45 -21.54
CA GLU A 476 18.65 -16.60 -21.47
C GLU A 476 19.57 -17.00 -20.31
N LYS A 477 19.00 -17.32 -19.14
CA LYS A 477 19.77 -17.83 -18.01
C LYS A 477 20.55 -19.10 -18.41
N GLN A 478 19.91 -20.04 -19.07
CA GLN A 478 20.54 -21.27 -19.54
C GLN A 478 21.62 -20.99 -20.60
N ARG A 479 21.40 -20.05 -21.50
CA ARG A 479 22.41 -19.62 -22.47
C ARG A 479 23.65 -19.08 -21.77
N LEU A 480 23.51 -18.18 -20.82
CA LEU A 480 24.61 -17.57 -20.06
C LEU A 480 25.40 -18.59 -19.23
N LEU A 481 24.73 -19.61 -18.68
CA LEU A 481 25.38 -20.71 -17.97
C LEU A 481 26.23 -21.62 -18.87
N LYS A 482 25.96 -21.63 -20.19
CA LYS A 482 26.68 -22.45 -21.17
C LYS A 482 27.72 -21.67 -21.96
N THR A 483 27.55 -20.38 -22.16
CA THR A 483 28.41 -19.54 -23.00
C THR A 483 29.70 -19.17 -22.28
N ASN A 484 30.84 -19.46 -22.93
CA ASN A 484 32.18 -19.11 -22.45
C ASN A 484 32.66 -17.81 -23.07
N VAL A 485 33.39 -17.00 -22.33
CA VAL A 485 34.21 -15.90 -22.82
C VAL A 485 35.68 -16.27 -22.65
N ALA A 486 36.43 -16.21 -23.77
CA ALA A 486 37.86 -16.44 -23.74
C ALA A 486 38.61 -15.20 -23.24
N PRO A 487 39.79 -15.36 -22.58
CA PRO A 487 40.63 -14.25 -22.25
C PRO A 487 41.11 -13.53 -23.53
N SER A 488 41.07 -12.20 -23.51
CA SER A 488 41.68 -11.35 -24.55
C SER A 488 42.18 -10.08 -23.89
N ASP A 489 43.12 -9.41 -24.55
CA ASP A 489 43.68 -8.17 -24.03
C ASP A 489 42.62 -7.10 -23.85
N ALA A 490 41.68 -6.99 -24.79
CA ALA A 490 40.55 -6.07 -24.73
C ALA A 490 39.63 -6.37 -23.56
N PHE A 491 39.29 -7.65 -23.37
CA PHE A 491 38.40 -8.06 -22.27
C PHE A 491 39.07 -7.93 -20.91
N ASN A 492 40.33 -8.32 -20.79
CA ASN A 492 41.08 -8.17 -19.54
C ASN A 492 41.33 -6.70 -19.16
N LYS A 493 41.53 -5.82 -20.15
CA LYS A 493 41.55 -4.37 -19.93
C LYS A 493 40.20 -3.88 -19.37
N PHE A 494 39.08 -4.26 -19.99
CA PHE A 494 37.73 -3.96 -19.52
C PHE A 494 37.50 -4.43 -18.08
N LEU A 495 37.92 -5.66 -17.74
CA LEU A 495 37.79 -6.18 -16.40
C LEU A 495 38.57 -5.36 -15.36
N THR A 496 39.80 -4.98 -15.73
CA THR A 496 40.69 -4.15 -14.88
C THR A 496 40.09 -2.74 -14.68
N GLU A 497 39.57 -2.14 -15.72
CA GLU A 497 38.89 -0.82 -15.66
C GLU A 497 37.63 -0.86 -14.75
N HIS A 498 37.02 -2.03 -14.62
CA HIS A 498 35.87 -2.26 -13.70
C HIS A 498 36.31 -2.84 -12.34
N GLU A 499 37.57 -2.72 -11.98
CA GLU A 499 38.11 -3.16 -10.68
C GLU A 499 37.83 -4.63 -10.36
N THR A 500 37.82 -5.49 -11.36
CA THR A 500 37.64 -6.95 -11.19
C THR A 500 38.78 -7.74 -11.79
N ALA A 501 39.00 -8.96 -11.32
CA ALA A 501 40.13 -9.78 -11.69
C ALA A 501 40.08 -10.15 -13.20
N PRO A 502 41.21 -9.98 -13.94
CA PRO A 502 41.34 -10.44 -15.32
C PRO A 502 41.24 -11.96 -15.42
N LEU A 503 40.93 -12.47 -16.58
CA LEU A 503 40.85 -13.91 -16.87
C LEU A 503 42.20 -14.45 -17.33
N SER A 504 42.60 -15.60 -16.78
CA SER A 504 43.69 -16.43 -17.28
C SER A 504 43.20 -17.59 -18.15
N THR A 505 41.95 -18.02 -17.94
CA THR A 505 41.28 -19.09 -18.69
C THR A 505 39.86 -18.66 -19.03
N GLY A 506 39.19 -19.39 -19.93
CA GLY A 506 37.80 -19.12 -20.28
C GLY A 506 36.87 -19.19 -19.06
N CYS A 507 35.87 -18.30 -19.04
CA CYS A 507 34.92 -18.17 -17.95
C CYS A 507 33.49 -18.14 -18.52
N LYS A 508 32.52 -18.65 -17.78
CA LYS A 508 31.11 -18.57 -18.15
C LYS A 508 30.61 -17.14 -18.00
N LEU A 509 29.76 -16.67 -18.93
CA LEU A 509 29.10 -15.38 -18.81
C LEU A 509 28.31 -15.25 -17.50
N ALA A 510 27.63 -16.32 -17.09
CA ALA A 510 26.90 -16.34 -15.82
C ALA A 510 27.81 -16.06 -14.61
N ASP A 511 29.03 -16.64 -14.58
CA ASP A 511 29.98 -16.42 -13.48
C ASP A 511 30.54 -15.00 -13.48
N LEU A 512 30.68 -14.39 -14.64
CA LEU A 512 31.06 -12.98 -14.77
C LEU A 512 29.94 -12.06 -14.27
N ILE A 513 28.68 -12.33 -14.60
CA ILE A 513 27.52 -11.56 -14.10
C ILE A 513 27.42 -11.65 -12.58
N ARG A 514 27.78 -12.78 -11.96
CA ARG A 514 27.78 -12.94 -10.49
C ARG A 514 28.78 -12.04 -9.77
N ARG A 515 29.79 -11.50 -10.49
CA ARG A 515 30.75 -10.55 -9.89
C ARG A 515 30.07 -9.23 -9.55
N PRO A 516 30.32 -8.64 -8.37
CA PRO A 516 29.66 -7.39 -7.94
C PRO A 516 29.89 -6.22 -8.89
N GLN A 517 31.07 -6.15 -9.54
CA GLN A 517 31.48 -5.05 -10.41
C GLN A 517 30.86 -5.13 -11.82
N LEU A 518 30.33 -6.29 -12.19
CA LEU A 518 29.80 -6.54 -13.53
C LEU A 518 28.28 -6.72 -13.49
N ASN A 519 27.65 -6.52 -14.64
CA ASN A 519 26.23 -6.76 -14.83
C ASN A 519 25.94 -7.22 -16.25
N TYR A 520 24.69 -7.63 -16.48
CA TYR A 520 24.26 -8.13 -17.78
C TYR A 520 24.49 -7.09 -18.92
N ALA A 521 24.16 -5.83 -18.68
CA ALA A 521 24.29 -4.77 -19.69
C ALA A 521 25.76 -4.48 -20.08
N LEU A 522 26.65 -4.41 -19.07
CA LEU A 522 28.08 -4.13 -19.29
C LEU A 522 28.80 -5.22 -20.13
N LEU A 523 28.34 -6.46 -20.08
CA LEU A 523 28.93 -7.58 -20.82
C LEU A 523 28.45 -7.67 -22.27
N LYS A 524 27.49 -6.85 -22.70
CA LYS A 524 26.95 -6.88 -24.07
C LYS A 524 28.04 -6.81 -25.17
N PRO A 525 29.10 -5.96 -25.10
CA PRO A 525 30.15 -5.90 -26.12
C PRO A 525 30.97 -7.18 -26.28
N PHE A 526 30.95 -8.06 -25.28
CA PHE A 526 31.71 -9.33 -25.25
C PHE A 526 30.82 -10.55 -25.38
N ASP A 527 29.56 -10.36 -25.76
CA ASP A 527 28.53 -11.40 -25.91
C ASP A 527 27.87 -11.24 -27.29
N GLU A 528 28.60 -11.66 -28.34
CA GLU A 528 28.19 -11.47 -29.74
C GLU A 528 26.90 -12.21 -30.11
N GLU A 529 26.59 -13.30 -29.41
CA GLU A 529 25.39 -14.12 -29.65
C GLU A 529 24.18 -13.70 -28.82
N ARG A 530 24.28 -12.57 -28.12
CA ARG A 530 23.21 -12.09 -27.26
C ARG A 530 21.98 -11.70 -28.07
N PRO A 531 20.82 -12.34 -27.82
CA PRO A 531 19.56 -11.92 -28.42
C PRO A 531 19.17 -10.50 -27.98
N ASP A 532 18.45 -9.80 -28.85
CA ASP A 532 17.89 -8.49 -28.52
C ASP A 532 16.57 -8.67 -27.75
N TYR A 533 16.68 -8.78 -26.43
CA TYR A 533 15.57 -8.91 -25.52
C TYR A 533 15.15 -7.55 -24.92
N PRO A 534 13.87 -7.41 -24.52
CA PRO A 534 13.45 -6.31 -23.65
C PRO A 534 14.31 -6.24 -22.38
N LEU A 535 14.51 -5.02 -21.86
CA LEU A 535 15.37 -4.77 -20.70
C LEU A 535 15.00 -5.64 -19.49
N GLU A 536 13.71 -5.90 -19.30
CA GLU A 536 13.19 -6.68 -18.18
C GLU A 536 13.74 -8.11 -18.13
N ILE A 537 14.03 -8.69 -19.29
CA ILE A 537 14.60 -10.06 -19.37
C ILE A 537 16.00 -10.07 -18.75
N GLY A 538 16.86 -9.14 -19.18
CA GLY A 538 18.22 -9.02 -18.64
C GLY A 538 18.24 -8.69 -17.15
N GLU A 539 17.36 -7.80 -16.70
CA GLU A 539 17.21 -7.44 -15.29
C GLU A 539 16.84 -8.67 -14.43
N GLN A 540 15.89 -9.48 -14.87
CA GLN A 540 15.48 -10.69 -14.14
C GLN A 540 16.58 -11.77 -14.11
N VAL A 541 17.25 -11.99 -15.24
CA VAL A 541 18.36 -12.95 -15.33
C VAL A 541 19.51 -12.55 -14.40
N GLU A 542 19.87 -11.27 -14.40
CA GLU A 542 20.92 -10.74 -13.54
C GLU A 542 20.61 -10.95 -12.06
N ILE A 543 19.40 -10.61 -11.62
CA ILE A 543 18.98 -10.81 -10.23
C ILE A 543 19.00 -12.29 -9.85
N GLN A 544 18.48 -13.16 -10.70
CA GLN A 544 18.47 -14.59 -10.44
C GLN A 544 19.87 -15.17 -10.32
N LEU A 545 20.82 -14.76 -11.18
CA LEU A 545 22.20 -15.24 -11.13
C LEU A 545 22.96 -14.71 -9.92
N LYS A 546 22.85 -13.40 -9.62
CA LYS A 546 23.59 -12.76 -8.52
C LYS A 546 23.13 -13.21 -7.14
N TYR A 547 21.83 -13.46 -6.97
CA TYR A 547 21.23 -13.73 -5.66
C TYR A 547 20.74 -15.18 -5.49
N GLU A 548 21.11 -16.09 -6.39
CA GLU A 548 20.66 -17.49 -6.44
C GLU A 548 20.73 -18.18 -5.07
N GLY A 549 21.89 -18.21 -4.42
CA GLY A 549 22.06 -18.88 -3.14
C GLY A 549 21.25 -18.26 -1.99
N TYR A 550 21.00 -16.97 -2.02
CA TYR A 550 20.16 -16.29 -1.03
C TYR A 550 18.67 -16.57 -1.27
N ILE A 551 18.26 -16.62 -2.55
CA ILE A 551 16.88 -16.96 -2.95
C ILE A 551 16.58 -18.40 -2.53
N GLU A 552 17.48 -19.35 -2.78
CA GLU A 552 17.33 -20.75 -2.38
C GLU A 552 17.16 -20.91 -0.87
N LYS A 553 17.95 -20.16 -0.07
CA LYS A 553 17.81 -20.15 1.41
C LYS A 553 16.42 -19.66 1.83
N GLN A 554 15.93 -18.58 1.24
CA GLN A 554 14.60 -18.07 1.54
C GLN A 554 13.50 -19.04 1.11
N MET A 555 13.63 -19.67 -0.05
CA MET A 555 12.68 -20.69 -0.52
C MET A 555 12.62 -21.89 0.44
N ALA A 556 13.75 -22.33 1.00
CA ALA A 556 13.79 -23.35 2.02
C ALA A 556 13.08 -22.93 3.31
N GLN A 557 13.22 -21.67 3.73
CA GLN A 557 12.51 -21.12 4.90
C GLN A 557 10.99 -21.08 4.64
N ILE A 558 10.58 -20.65 3.46
CA ILE A 558 9.19 -20.63 3.02
C ILE A 558 8.57 -22.03 3.07
N ALA A 559 9.27 -23.03 2.55
CA ALA A 559 8.79 -24.41 2.57
C ALA A 559 8.56 -24.93 4.00
N ARG A 560 9.44 -24.56 4.95
CA ARG A 560 9.25 -24.91 6.37
C ARG A 560 8.05 -24.21 6.98
N MET A 561 7.87 -22.91 6.70
CA MET A 561 6.76 -22.12 7.23
C MET A 561 5.42 -22.66 6.70
N ARG A 562 5.33 -22.96 5.41
CA ARG A 562 4.11 -23.54 4.81
C ARG A 562 3.68 -24.83 5.46
N LYS A 563 4.62 -25.72 5.82
CA LYS A 563 4.31 -26.94 6.60
C LYS A 563 3.68 -26.65 7.96
N LEU A 564 4.02 -25.54 8.60
CA LEU A 564 3.37 -25.13 9.86
C LEU A 564 1.98 -24.53 9.59
N GLU A 565 1.80 -23.84 8.49
CA GLU A 565 0.50 -23.24 8.11
C GLU A 565 -0.50 -24.30 7.61
N GLU A 566 -0.04 -25.43 7.09
CA GLU A 566 -0.89 -26.58 6.75
C GLU A 566 -1.49 -27.28 7.97
N LYS A 567 -0.92 -27.06 9.17
CA LYS A 567 -1.43 -27.63 10.42
C LYS A 567 -2.51 -26.72 10.98
N SER A 568 -3.78 -27.01 10.65
CA SER A 568 -4.93 -26.27 11.12
C SER A 568 -5.16 -26.42 12.62
N LEU A 569 -5.66 -25.36 13.23
CA LEU A 569 -6.12 -25.32 14.61
C LEU A 569 -7.64 -25.20 14.62
N PRO A 570 -8.38 -26.06 15.34
CA PRO A 570 -9.82 -25.96 15.42
C PRO A 570 -10.27 -24.64 16.10
N GLU A 571 -11.30 -24.00 15.59
CA GLU A 571 -11.83 -22.74 16.14
C GLU A 571 -12.36 -22.88 17.57
N THR A 572 -12.74 -24.11 17.97
CA THR A 572 -13.39 -24.41 19.26
C THR A 572 -12.39 -24.79 20.37
N VAL A 573 -11.09 -24.82 20.07
CA VAL A 573 -10.08 -25.22 21.08
C VAL A 573 -10.05 -24.23 22.23
N ASP A 574 -10.09 -24.76 23.46
CA ASP A 574 -9.71 -24.02 24.66
C ASP A 574 -8.24 -24.27 24.98
N TYR A 575 -7.41 -23.28 24.68
CA TYR A 575 -5.97 -23.37 24.85
C TYR A 575 -5.54 -23.46 26.32
N THR A 576 -6.40 -23.10 27.27
CA THR A 576 -6.11 -23.27 28.71
C THR A 576 -6.07 -24.74 29.14
N GLN A 577 -6.68 -25.63 28.37
CA GLN A 577 -6.72 -27.08 28.63
C GLN A 577 -5.51 -27.83 28.02
N ILE A 578 -4.69 -27.14 27.23
CA ILE A 578 -3.53 -27.77 26.58
C ILE A 578 -2.35 -27.78 27.55
N ARG A 579 -1.88 -28.99 27.91
CA ARG A 579 -0.74 -29.16 28.79
C ARG A 579 0.55 -28.68 28.10
N GLY A 580 1.36 -27.91 28.84
CA GLY A 580 2.63 -27.40 28.33
C GLY A 580 2.58 -26.00 27.75
N LEU A 581 1.41 -25.40 27.60
CA LEU A 581 1.28 -23.99 27.26
C LEU A 581 1.41 -23.11 28.50
N ARG A 582 2.14 -22.02 28.38
CA ARG A 582 2.18 -20.97 29.40
C ARG A 582 0.82 -20.25 29.42
N LEU A 583 0.42 -19.78 30.60
CA LEU A 583 -0.87 -19.09 30.80
C LEU A 583 -1.03 -17.90 29.82
N GLU A 584 0.01 -17.06 29.72
CA GLU A 584 0.02 -15.92 28.77
C GLU A 584 -0.21 -16.36 27.32
N ALA A 585 0.47 -17.43 26.90
CA ALA A 585 0.31 -17.96 25.54
C ALA A 585 -1.12 -18.50 25.32
N ALA A 586 -1.68 -19.24 26.29
CA ALA A 586 -3.03 -19.75 26.23
C ALA A 586 -4.08 -18.63 26.16
N GLU A 587 -3.92 -17.57 26.96
CA GLU A 587 -4.80 -16.39 26.91
C GLU A 587 -4.74 -15.68 25.55
N LYS A 588 -3.54 -15.47 25.02
CA LYS A 588 -3.33 -14.87 23.69
C LYS A 588 -3.94 -15.72 22.57
N LEU A 589 -3.71 -17.02 22.58
CA LEU A 589 -4.27 -17.95 21.61
C LEU A 589 -5.81 -17.99 21.67
N ASN A 590 -6.38 -17.97 22.88
CA ASN A 590 -7.84 -17.89 23.05
C ASN A 590 -8.42 -16.56 22.54
N ALA A 591 -7.71 -15.45 22.74
CA ALA A 591 -8.13 -14.14 22.26
C ALA A 591 -8.04 -14.01 20.73
N HIS A 592 -6.97 -14.50 20.12
CA HIS A 592 -6.69 -14.32 18.69
C HIS A 592 -7.27 -15.41 17.79
N ARG A 593 -7.50 -16.61 18.34
CA ARG A 593 -8.05 -17.76 17.59
C ARG A 593 -7.35 -18.01 16.26
N PRO A 594 -6.02 -18.30 16.26
CA PRO A 594 -5.28 -18.54 15.02
C PRO A 594 -5.83 -19.75 14.26
N ALA A 595 -5.88 -19.66 12.94
CA ALA A 595 -6.38 -20.73 12.08
C ALA A 595 -5.42 -21.91 11.92
N ASN A 596 -4.12 -21.69 12.17
CA ASN A 596 -3.07 -22.70 12.01
C ASN A 596 -1.87 -22.43 12.93
N ILE A 597 -0.96 -23.41 12.99
CA ILE A 597 0.26 -23.32 13.81
C ILE A 597 1.16 -22.17 13.36
N GLY A 598 1.26 -21.89 12.07
CA GLY A 598 2.05 -20.76 11.54
C GLY A 598 1.56 -19.42 12.08
N GLN A 599 0.27 -19.18 12.07
CA GLN A 599 -0.34 -17.97 12.67
C GLN A 599 -0.10 -17.93 14.19
N ALA A 600 -0.30 -19.03 14.88
CA ALA A 600 -0.05 -19.12 16.32
C ALA A 600 1.38 -18.70 16.67
N SER A 601 2.38 -19.11 15.86
CA SER A 601 3.79 -18.79 16.09
C SER A 601 4.12 -17.30 15.93
N ARG A 602 3.28 -16.52 15.27
CA ARG A 602 3.46 -15.08 15.04
C ARG A 602 2.77 -14.19 16.08
N ILE A 603 1.96 -14.78 16.96
CA ILE A 603 1.27 -14.03 18.02
C ILE A 603 2.28 -13.61 19.09
N SER A 604 2.31 -12.34 19.42
CA SER A 604 3.17 -11.79 20.48
C SER A 604 2.85 -12.46 21.83
N GLY A 605 3.85 -12.96 22.52
CA GLY A 605 3.70 -13.71 23.78
C GLY A 605 3.67 -15.24 23.61
N VAL A 606 3.57 -15.76 22.36
CA VAL A 606 3.69 -17.19 22.06
C VAL A 606 5.13 -17.52 21.70
N SER A 607 5.76 -18.42 22.46
CA SER A 607 7.16 -18.82 22.25
C SER A 607 7.29 -20.11 21.42
N PRO A 608 8.49 -20.42 20.90
CA PRO A 608 8.72 -21.70 20.22
C PRO A 608 8.40 -22.94 21.08
N ALA A 609 8.56 -22.84 22.42
CA ALA A 609 8.19 -23.92 23.34
C ALA A 609 6.67 -24.12 23.39
N ASP A 610 5.90 -23.02 23.38
CA ASP A 610 4.42 -23.09 23.33
C ASP A 610 3.96 -23.73 22.01
N ILE A 611 4.63 -23.38 20.87
CA ILE A 611 4.35 -24.00 19.57
C ILE A 611 4.64 -25.51 19.59
N SER A 612 5.71 -25.93 20.26
CA SER A 612 6.01 -27.35 20.42
C SER A 612 4.92 -28.09 21.22
N GLY A 613 4.28 -27.40 22.17
CA GLY A 613 3.14 -27.94 22.92
C GLY A 613 1.84 -28.03 22.09
N LEU A 614 1.72 -27.25 21.03
CA LEU A 614 0.58 -27.28 20.09
C LEU A 614 0.73 -28.35 19.00
N LEU A 615 1.96 -28.76 18.69
CA LEU A 615 2.29 -29.77 17.66
C LEU A 615 2.06 -31.21 18.15
#